data_017eba4ca9525847a3c52ea3fabde822
#
_entry.id   017eba4ca9525847a3c52ea3fabde822
#
_cell.length_a   1.000
_cell.length_b   1.000
_cell.length_c   1.000
_cell.angle_alpha   90.00
_cell.angle_beta   90.00
_cell.angle_gamma   90.00
#
_symmetry.space_group_name_H-M   'P 1'
#
loop_
_entity.id
_entity.type
_entity.pdbx_description
1 polymer ?
#
loop_
_entity_poly.entity_id
_entity_poly.type
_entity_poly.pdbx_seq_one_letter_code
_entity_poly.pdbx_strand_id
1 'polypeptide(L)'
;PSVITHPLAGGKTSIEDLPEIDRTKGRLPMVMSALETLDRDLGDEVAFYGLICGPFTLALHLRGNEIFLDMFDRPDDVKRLVDYCADVAIRMASLYLSHGASVVAVVDPMTSQISLEHFETFVTQGVNKVFDWIRENAGLSSLFVCGDVTRNLEVMCRTHADNISVDEQISMDDLRRLCAENHKSFGGNIKLTSVLLLGDEDDARREAVEIIDKSGSRGFILAPGCDLPYHTPPKNLQAVAEVVHDEYQRQVARASIGESKEDTFEDVHVPPYGDHKEVIVDVITLDSTSCAPCQYMMDAVERAARDAFVKVYINEHRIKAR
;
A
#
# COMPACT_ATOMS: atom_id res chain seq x y z
N PRO A 1 -5.19 1.38 12.07
CA PRO A 1 -6.15 2.29 12.71
C PRO A 1 -6.45 3.43 11.76
N SER A 2 -7.74 3.68 11.51
CA SER A 2 -8.17 4.82 10.73
C SER A 2 -7.80 6.13 11.42
N VAL A 3 -7.41 7.13 10.62
CA VAL A 3 -7.18 8.47 11.13
C VAL A 3 -8.54 9.14 11.31
N ILE A 4 -8.93 9.34 12.57
CA ILE A 4 -10.24 9.90 12.93
C ILE A 4 -10.18 11.43 12.98
N THR A 5 -9.00 12.00 13.20
CA THR A 5 -8.81 13.45 13.36
C THR A 5 -7.64 13.93 12.50
N HIS A 6 -7.82 15.13 11.94
CA HIS A 6 -6.79 15.85 11.20
C HIS A 6 -6.35 17.06 12.04
N PRO A 7 -5.28 16.96 12.82
CA PRO A 7 -4.92 17.99 13.81
C PRO A 7 -4.66 19.36 13.18
N LEU A 8 -4.22 19.41 11.92
CA LEU A 8 -3.96 20.66 11.19
C LEU A 8 -5.16 21.17 10.36
N ALA A 9 -6.29 20.44 10.36
CA ALA A 9 -7.50 20.89 9.69
C ALA A 9 -8.07 22.15 10.36
N GLY A 10 -8.58 23.07 9.52
CA GLY A 10 -9.17 24.32 10.01
C GLY A 10 -8.17 25.33 10.61
N GLY A 11 -6.87 25.08 10.54
CA GLY A 11 -5.82 26.06 10.89
C GLY A 11 -5.72 26.45 12.37
N LYS A 12 -6.25 25.65 13.29
CA LYS A 12 -6.23 25.90 14.73
C LYS A 12 -4.93 25.44 15.40
N THR A 13 -4.24 24.49 14.80
CA THR A 13 -2.99 23.90 15.26
C THR A 13 -1.93 24.15 14.19
N SER A 14 -0.70 24.47 14.58
CA SER A 14 0.44 24.62 13.68
C SER A 14 1.30 23.35 13.66
N ILE A 15 2.23 23.25 12.71
CA ILE A 15 3.19 22.13 12.65
C ILE A 15 4.04 22.10 13.91
N GLU A 16 4.39 23.25 14.45
CA GLU A 16 5.23 23.42 15.64
C GLU A 16 4.56 22.92 16.93
N ASP A 17 3.22 22.82 16.92
CA ASP A 17 2.44 22.32 18.06
C ASP A 17 2.30 20.79 18.03
N LEU A 18 2.74 20.11 16.96
CA LEU A 18 2.65 18.66 16.85
C LEU A 18 3.63 17.98 17.82
N PRO A 19 3.21 16.90 18.50
CA PRO A 19 4.07 16.20 19.43
C PRO A 19 5.22 15.50 18.71
N GLU A 20 6.38 15.45 19.36
CA GLU A 20 7.47 14.61 18.88
C GLU A 20 7.14 13.11 19.03
N ILE A 21 7.82 12.28 18.20
CA ILE A 21 7.72 10.84 18.31
C ILE A 21 8.33 10.40 19.67
N ASP A 22 7.49 9.84 20.51
CA ASP A 22 7.91 9.23 21.77
C ASP A 22 8.00 7.71 21.57
N ARG A 23 9.23 7.18 21.47
CA ARG A 23 9.52 5.76 21.28
C ARG A 23 9.01 4.86 22.40
N THR A 24 8.62 5.42 23.53
CA THR A 24 8.11 4.67 24.69
C THR A 24 6.60 4.53 24.69
N LYS A 25 5.89 5.18 23.75
CA LYS A 25 4.43 5.22 23.70
C LYS A 25 3.82 4.40 22.56
N GLY A 26 2.53 4.16 22.70
CA GLY A 26 1.73 3.46 21.71
C GLY A 26 2.20 2.03 21.48
N ARG A 27 2.31 1.62 20.23
CA ARG A 27 2.77 0.29 19.83
C ARG A 27 4.27 0.22 19.56
N LEU A 28 4.98 1.35 19.56
CA LEU A 28 6.39 1.38 19.19
C LEU A 28 7.25 0.42 20.03
N PRO A 29 7.15 0.39 21.39
CA PRO A 29 7.95 -0.55 22.18
C PRO A 29 7.71 -2.01 21.81
N MET A 30 6.45 -2.38 21.55
CA MET A 30 6.08 -3.75 21.18
C MET A 30 6.63 -4.12 19.80
N VAL A 31 6.49 -3.22 18.81
CA VAL A 31 6.97 -3.46 17.44
C VAL A 31 8.49 -3.60 17.43
N MET A 32 9.21 -2.71 18.12
CA MET A 32 10.67 -2.77 18.20
C MET A 32 11.15 -4.05 18.88
N SER A 33 10.54 -4.44 20.02
CA SER A 33 10.88 -5.69 20.70
C SER A 33 10.57 -6.94 19.87
N ALA A 34 9.49 -6.93 19.09
CA ALA A 34 9.19 -8.02 18.17
C ALA A 34 10.23 -8.12 17.06
N LEU A 35 10.64 -6.99 16.48
CA LEU A 35 11.66 -6.95 15.43
C LEU A 35 13.01 -7.44 15.93
N GLU A 36 13.48 -6.99 17.12
CA GLU A 36 14.69 -7.50 17.75
C GLU A 36 14.66 -9.02 17.98
N THR A 37 13.50 -9.55 18.36
CA THR A 37 13.34 -11.00 18.54
C THR A 37 13.44 -11.73 17.23
N LEU A 38 12.78 -11.24 16.19
CA LEU A 38 12.82 -11.84 14.87
C LEU A 38 14.22 -11.74 14.23
N ASP A 39 14.88 -10.60 14.37
CA ASP A 39 16.24 -10.39 13.86
C ASP A 39 17.24 -11.35 14.52
N ARG A 40 17.16 -11.49 15.86
CA ARG A 40 17.99 -12.45 16.59
C ARG A 40 17.78 -13.90 16.15
N ASP A 41 16.51 -14.28 15.89
CA ASP A 41 16.15 -15.67 15.63
C ASP A 41 16.25 -16.04 14.14
N LEU A 42 16.09 -15.07 13.21
CA LEU A 42 15.97 -15.31 11.77
C LEU A 42 16.78 -14.31 10.91
N GLY A 43 17.48 -13.34 11.49
CA GLY A 43 18.17 -12.27 10.75
C GLY A 43 19.26 -12.74 9.81
N ASP A 44 19.85 -13.90 10.09
CA ASP A 44 20.83 -14.55 9.19
C ASP A 44 20.19 -15.24 7.97
N GLU A 45 18.87 -15.47 7.99
CA GLU A 45 18.15 -16.21 6.95
C GLU A 45 17.27 -15.31 6.09
N VAL A 46 16.69 -14.25 6.67
CA VAL A 46 15.72 -13.37 5.99
C VAL A 46 15.98 -11.90 6.30
N ALA A 47 15.69 -11.02 5.33
CA ALA A 47 15.73 -9.58 5.52
C ALA A 47 14.39 -9.06 6.09
N PHE A 48 14.45 -8.20 7.10
CA PHE A 48 13.27 -7.59 7.69
C PHE A 48 13.00 -6.20 7.10
N TYR A 49 11.74 -5.96 6.76
CA TYR A 49 11.23 -4.69 6.29
C TYR A 49 10.57 -3.90 7.41
N GLY A 50 11.07 -2.70 7.70
CA GLY A 50 10.38 -1.71 8.49
C GLY A 50 9.46 -0.87 7.61
N LEU A 51 8.13 -0.91 7.81
CA LEU A 51 7.19 -0.10 7.05
C LEU A 51 6.93 1.23 7.75
N ILE A 52 7.12 2.33 7.01
CA ILE A 52 6.83 3.68 7.50
C ILE A 52 5.86 4.39 6.56
N CYS A 53 5.03 5.27 7.15
CA CYS A 53 4.14 6.13 6.35
C CYS A 53 4.98 7.12 5.54
N GLY A 54 4.68 7.22 4.24
CA GLY A 54 5.34 8.17 3.36
C GLY A 54 4.99 9.61 3.71
N PRO A 55 5.89 10.57 3.40
CA PRO A 55 5.74 11.96 3.79
C PRO A 55 4.45 12.62 3.30
N PHE A 56 4.03 12.36 2.06
CA PHE A 56 2.82 12.97 1.51
C PHE A 56 1.55 12.38 2.12
N THR A 57 1.49 11.07 2.30
CA THR A 57 0.37 10.39 2.97
C THR A 57 0.24 10.86 4.43
N LEU A 58 1.35 11.00 5.14
CA LEU A 58 1.33 11.54 6.50
C LEU A 58 0.86 13.00 6.52
N ALA A 59 1.32 13.83 5.59
CA ALA A 59 0.88 15.22 5.46
C ALA A 59 -0.63 15.31 5.22
N LEU A 60 -1.18 14.45 4.36
CA LEU A 60 -2.62 14.35 4.13
C LEU A 60 -3.36 13.91 5.41
N HIS A 61 -2.84 12.93 6.14
CA HIS A 61 -3.45 12.52 7.41
C HIS A 61 -3.45 13.63 8.46
N LEU A 62 -2.43 14.48 8.48
CA LEU A 62 -2.37 15.63 9.40
C LEU A 62 -3.31 16.75 8.97
N ARG A 63 -3.36 17.08 7.68
CA ARG A 63 -4.11 18.22 7.12
C ARG A 63 -5.54 17.89 6.70
N GLY A 64 -5.79 16.63 6.38
CA GLY A 64 -7.05 16.20 5.76
C GLY A 64 -7.11 16.56 4.26
N ASN A 65 -8.27 16.41 3.67
CA ASN A 65 -8.49 16.63 2.23
C ASN A 65 -8.24 18.09 1.80
N GLU A 66 -8.18 19.03 2.74
CA GLU A 66 -7.83 20.42 2.45
C GLU A 66 -6.44 20.56 1.81
N ILE A 67 -5.54 19.59 2.01
CA ILE A 67 -4.20 19.58 1.40
C ILE A 67 -4.26 19.70 -0.13
N PHE A 68 -5.27 19.10 -0.77
CA PHE A 68 -5.41 19.16 -2.22
C PHE A 68 -5.74 20.58 -2.74
N LEU A 69 -6.45 21.39 -1.95
CA LEU A 69 -6.66 22.80 -2.25
C LEU A 69 -5.41 23.62 -1.91
N ASP A 70 -4.78 23.32 -0.78
CA ASP A 70 -3.56 23.99 -0.33
C ASP A 70 -2.40 23.85 -1.34
N MET A 71 -2.36 22.75 -2.12
CA MET A 71 -1.36 22.57 -3.19
C MET A 71 -1.44 23.68 -4.26
N PHE A 72 -2.62 24.28 -4.47
CA PHE A 72 -2.83 25.38 -5.38
C PHE A 72 -2.73 26.75 -4.68
N ASP A 73 -3.37 26.88 -3.53
CA ASP A 73 -3.51 28.18 -2.85
C ASP A 73 -2.32 28.52 -1.97
N ARG A 74 -1.65 27.52 -1.40
CA ARG A 74 -0.56 27.65 -0.42
C ARG A 74 0.54 26.60 -0.63
N PRO A 75 1.14 26.50 -1.82
CA PRO A 75 2.09 25.44 -2.16
C PRO A 75 3.30 25.36 -1.22
N ASP A 76 3.78 26.49 -0.71
CA ASP A 76 4.93 26.52 0.20
C ASP A 76 4.58 25.96 1.59
N ASP A 77 3.34 26.11 2.05
CA ASP A 77 2.87 25.48 3.29
C ASP A 77 2.81 23.96 3.15
N VAL A 78 2.36 23.45 2.00
CA VAL A 78 2.36 22.01 1.71
C VAL A 78 3.78 21.47 1.67
N LYS A 79 4.73 22.14 1.01
CA LYS A 79 6.14 21.74 0.98
C LYS A 79 6.74 21.67 2.39
N ARG A 80 6.48 22.70 3.23
CA ARG A 80 6.94 22.69 4.64
C ARG A 80 6.34 21.51 5.42
N LEU A 81 5.06 21.24 5.23
CA LEU A 81 4.40 20.11 5.90
C LEU A 81 4.98 18.77 5.44
N VAL A 82 5.20 18.57 4.15
CA VAL A 82 5.82 17.35 3.61
C VAL A 82 7.27 17.21 4.11
N ASP A 83 8.04 18.30 4.20
CA ASP A 83 9.40 18.27 4.74
C ASP A 83 9.41 17.86 6.22
N TYR A 84 8.51 18.43 7.03
CA TYR A 84 8.30 17.97 8.42
C TYR A 84 7.95 16.47 8.49
N CYS A 85 7.05 16.01 7.63
CA CYS A 85 6.69 14.59 7.57
C CYS A 85 7.86 13.69 7.13
N ALA A 86 8.77 14.22 6.28
CA ALA A 86 10.00 13.51 5.94
C ALA A 86 10.94 13.37 7.15
N ASP A 87 11.04 14.38 8.03
CA ASP A 87 11.79 14.28 9.28
C ASP A 87 11.17 13.25 10.24
N VAL A 88 9.84 13.19 10.30
CA VAL A 88 9.13 12.13 11.04
C VAL A 88 9.44 10.74 10.47
N ALA A 89 9.41 10.59 9.15
CA ALA A 89 9.74 9.33 8.47
C ALA A 89 11.20 8.90 8.75
N ILE A 90 12.15 9.83 8.75
CA ILE A 90 13.56 9.57 9.12
C ILE A 90 13.68 9.06 10.56
N ARG A 91 12.98 9.68 11.51
CA ARG A 91 13.00 9.22 12.90
C ARG A 91 12.45 7.80 13.02
N MET A 92 11.38 7.47 12.29
CA MET A 92 10.83 6.10 12.25
C MET A 92 11.78 5.11 11.58
N ALA A 93 12.42 5.50 10.46
CA ALA A 93 13.42 4.69 9.79
C ALA A 93 14.60 4.37 10.73
N SER A 94 15.07 5.36 11.49
CA SER A 94 16.11 5.18 12.50
C SER A 94 15.75 4.13 13.55
N LEU A 95 14.50 4.14 14.03
CA LEU A 95 14.02 3.14 14.97
C LEU A 95 14.04 1.73 14.37
N TYR A 96 13.54 1.56 13.15
CA TYR A 96 13.54 0.25 12.49
C TYR A 96 14.96 -0.28 12.23
N LEU A 97 15.84 0.54 11.65
CA LEU A 97 17.22 0.13 11.36
C LEU A 97 18.00 -0.22 12.64
N SER A 98 17.80 0.54 13.73
CA SER A 98 18.48 0.26 15.01
C SER A 98 17.97 -0.99 15.74
N HIS A 99 16.86 -1.61 15.30
CA HIS A 99 16.27 -2.80 15.89
C HIS A 99 16.25 -4.02 14.95
N GLY A 100 17.06 -4.01 13.88
CA GLY A 100 17.28 -5.18 13.02
C GLY A 100 16.59 -5.16 11.66
N ALA A 101 15.88 -4.08 11.28
CA ALA A 101 15.40 -3.97 9.91
C ALA A 101 16.57 -3.74 8.94
N SER A 102 16.60 -4.46 7.83
CA SER A 102 17.56 -4.28 6.75
C SER A 102 17.04 -3.33 5.66
N VAL A 103 15.72 -3.27 5.53
CA VAL A 103 15.03 -2.48 4.51
C VAL A 103 13.99 -1.59 5.17
N VAL A 104 13.88 -0.34 4.73
CA VAL A 104 12.79 0.55 5.13
C VAL A 104 11.90 0.80 3.91
N ALA A 105 10.65 0.35 4.00
CA ALA A 105 9.64 0.61 2.99
C ALA A 105 8.85 1.88 3.33
N VAL A 106 8.99 2.89 2.49
CA VAL A 106 8.22 4.14 2.52
C VAL A 106 6.92 3.90 1.78
N VAL A 107 5.82 3.80 2.52
CA VAL A 107 4.48 3.48 2.00
C VAL A 107 3.70 4.78 1.82
N ASP A 108 3.53 5.23 0.58
CA ASP A 108 2.95 6.54 0.26
C ASP A 108 1.74 6.46 -0.70
N PRO A 109 0.66 5.73 -0.34
CA PRO A 109 -0.45 5.41 -1.24
C PRO A 109 -1.17 6.65 -1.77
N MET A 110 -1.22 7.76 -1.00
CA MET A 110 -1.96 8.94 -1.42
C MET A 110 -1.30 9.68 -2.59
N THR A 111 -0.06 9.33 -2.92
CA THR A 111 0.61 9.84 -4.13
C THR A 111 0.01 9.28 -5.43
N SER A 112 -0.77 8.21 -5.38
CA SER A 112 -1.58 7.73 -6.52
C SER A 112 -2.71 8.69 -6.91
N GLN A 113 -3.12 9.58 -6.01
CA GLN A 113 -4.24 10.49 -6.20
C GLN A 113 -3.83 11.84 -6.83
N ILE A 114 -2.54 12.08 -7.03
CA ILE A 114 -2.02 13.35 -7.55
C ILE A 114 -1.40 13.20 -8.94
N SER A 115 -1.30 14.32 -9.66
CA SER A 115 -0.67 14.36 -10.98
C SER A 115 0.85 14.18 -10.89
N LEU A 116 1.47 13.86 -12.04
CA LEU A 116 2.93 13.83 -12.18
C LEU A 116 3.59 15.14 -11.71
N GLU A 117 3.07 16.27 -12.13
CA GLU A 117 3.59 17.60 -11.76
C GLU A 117 3.52 17.83 -10.25
N HIS A 118 2.43 17.42 -9.61
CA HIS A 118 2.29 17.51 -8.16
C HIS A 118 3.22 16.53 -7.44
N PHE A 119 3.43 15.34 -7.97
CA PHE A 119 4.41 14.39 -7.41
C PHE A 119 5.82 15.00 -7.44
N GLU A 120 6.24 15.54 -8.60
CA GLU A 120 7.54 16.20 -8.72
C GLU A 120 7.68 17.40 -7.77
N THR A 121 6.62 18.22 -7.63
CA THR A 121 6.64 19.46 -6.83
C THR A 121 6.61 19.23 -5.34
N PHE A 122 5.80 18.26 -4.86
CA PHE A 122 5.49 18.10 -3.43
C PHE A 122 6.04 16.82 -2.81
N VAL A 123 6.32 15.77 -3.59
CA VAL A 123 6.69 14.45 -3.05
C VAL A 123 8.18 14.19 -3.19
N THR A 124 8.73 14.40 -4.38
CA THR A 124 10.08 13.94 -4.75
C THR A 124 11.15 14.39 -3.76
N GLN A 125 11.15 15.65 -3.34
CA GLN A 125 12.15 16.18 -2.42
C GLN A 125 12.06 15.49 -1.04
N GLY A 126 10.85 15.33 -0.52
CA GLY A 126 10.62 14.72 0.80
C GLY A 126 11.01 13.25 0.84
N VAL A 127 10.59 12.46 -0.16
CA VAL A 127 10.95 11.03 -0.21
C VAL A 127 12.45 10.82 -0.46
N ASN A 128 13.07 11.64 -1.31
CA ASN A 128 14.52 11.55 -1.55
C ASN A 128 15.34 11.88 -0.30
N LYS A 129 14.94 12.88 0.50
CA LYS A 129 15.53 13.17 1.81
C LYS A 129 15.52 11.94 2.72
N VAL A 130 14.40 11.19 2.74
CA VAL A 130 14.28 9.96 3.52
C VAL A 130 15.19 8.85 2.96
N PHE A 131 15.19 8.64 1.64
CA PHE A 131 16.00 7.57 1.01
C PHE A 131 17.50 7.82 1.15
N ASP A 132 17.94 9.06 0.97
CA ASP A 132 19.34 9.44 1.15
C ASP A 132 19.78 9.20 2.59
N TRP A 133 18.96 9.57 3.58
CA TRP A 133 19.25 9.30 4.99
C TRP A 133 19.32 7.79 5.29
N ILE A 134 18.38 6.97 4.75
CA ILE A 134 18.40 5.51 4.92
C ILE A 134 19.71 4.92 4.38
N ARG A 135 20.12 5.35 3.18
CA ARG A 135 21.36 4.90 2.55
C ARG A 135 22.61 5.30 3.33
N GLU A 136 22.67 6.53 3.84
CA GLU A 136 23.76 7.03 4.70
C GLU A 136 23.88 6.26 6.01
N ASN A 137 22.78 5.63 6.46
CA ASN A 137 22.74 4.80 7.65
C ASN A 137 22.74 3.29 7.35
N ALA A 138 23.30 2.90 6.19
CA ALA A 138 23.51 1.53 5.75
C ALA A 138 22.23 0.68 5.60
N GLY A 139 21.06 1.30 5.48
CA GLY A 139 19.79 0.65 5.16
C GLY A 139 19.54 0.62 3.65
N LEU A 140 18.65 -0.28 3.23
CA LEU A 140 18.07 -0.28 1.89
C LEU A 140 16.68 0.36 1.93
N SER A 141 16.30 1.04 0.85
CA SER A 141 15.05 1.75 0.77
C SER A 141 14.12 1.17 -0.30
N SER A 142 12.82 1.11 0.00
CA SER A 142 11.78 0.75 -0.96
C SER A 142 10.70 1.82 -0.98
N LEU A 143 10.31 2.30 -2.15
CA LEU A 143 9.12 3.12 -2.33
C LEU A 143 7.96 2.21 -2.71
N PHE A 144 6.93 2.18 -1.87
CA PHE A 144 5.73 1.40 -2.12
C PHE A 144 4.50 2.31 -2.25
N VAL A 145 3.79 2.18 -3.35
CA VAL A 145 2.55 2.93 -3.59
C VAL A 145 1.44 1.98 -4.04
N CYS A 146 0.36 1.94 -3.24
CA CYS A 146 -0.87 1.24 -3.61
C CYS A 146 -1.72 2.09 -4.56
N GLY A 147 -2.50 1.42 -5.39
CA GLY A 147 -3.39 2.03 -6.37
C GLY A 147 -2.74 2.25 -7.73
N ASP A 148 -3.50 2.78 -8.66
CA ASP A 148 -3.03 3.04 -10.02
C ASP A 148 -2.06 4.24 -10.05
N VAL A 149 -0.77 3.93 -10.14
CA VAL A 149 0.31 4.91 -10.27
C VAL A 149 0.91 4.95 -11.68
N THR A 150 0.23 4.42 -12.67
CA THR A 150 0.73 4.37 -14.05
C THR A 150 1.27 5.72 -14.51
N ARG A 151 0.56 6.81 -14.21
CA ARG A 151 0.96 8.19 -14.56
C ARG A 151 2.22 8.68 -13.83
N ASN A 152 2.51 8.15 -12.64
CA ASN A 152 3.60 8.57 -11.76
C ASN A 152 4.77 7.57 -11.76
N LEU A 153 4.66 6.44 -12.49
CA LEU A 153 5.62 5.35 -12.45
C LEU A 153 7.03 5.80 -12.82
N GLU A 154 7.15 6.64 -13.85
CA GLU A 154 8.43 7.16 -14.30
C GLU A 154 9.11 8.04 -13.24
N VAL A 155 8.38 8.97 -12.62
CA VAL A 155 8.96 9.82 -11.57
C VAL A 155 9.28 9.02 -10.32
N MET A 156 8.48 8.01 -9.97
CA MET A 156 8.81 7.08 -8.87
C MET A 156 10.15 6.37 -9.13
N CYS A 157 10.37 5.88 -10.36
CA CYS A 157 11.63 5.24 -10.74
C CYS A 157 12.82 6.20 -10.74
N ARG A 158 12.62 7.52 -10.87
CA ARG A 158 13.66 8.54 -10.76
C ARG A 158 13.96 8.99 -9.33
N THR A 159 13.16 8.59 -8.33
CA THR A 159 13.48 8.87 -6.91
C THR A 159 14.77 8.17 -6.48
N HIS A 160 15.27 8.47 -5.30
CA HIS A 160 16.50 7.85 -4.77
C HIS A 160 16.27 6.48 -4.09
N ALA A 161 15.06 5.93 -4.14
CA ALA A 161 14.77 4.59 -3.61
C ALA A 161 15.62 3.51 -4.28
N ASP A 162 16.01 2.47 -3.54
CA ASP A 162 16.74 1.31 -4.09
C ASP A 162 15.80 0.30 -4.75
N ASN A 163 14.54 0.30 -4.32
CA ASN A 163 13.48 -0.57 -4.82
C ASN A 163 12.19 0.22 -5.07
N ILE A 164 11.44 -0.16 -6.11
CA ILE A 164 10.09 0.33 -6.38
C ILE A 164 9.11 -0.84 -6.30
N SER A 165 8.16 -0.78 -5.38
CA SER A 165 7.08 -1.76 -5.25
C SER A 165 5.74 -1.15 -5.61
N VAL A 166 4.89 -1.92 -6.28
CA VAL A 166 3.64 -1.43 -6.87
C VAL A 166 2.45 -2.35 -6.62
N ASP A 167 1.27 -1.76 -6.79
CA ASP A 167 -0.04 -2.41 -6.72
C ASP A 167 -0.28 -3.36 -7.91
N GLU A 168 -1.25 -4.27 -7.74
CA GLU A 168 -1.65 -5.27 -8.74
C GLU A 168 -2.15 -4.67 -10.08
N GLN A 169 -2.49 -3.38 -10.11
CA GLN A 169 -2.97 -2.69 -11.30
C GLN A 169 -1.85 -2.28 -12.26
N ILE A 170 -0.60 -2.34 -11.83
CA ILE A 170 0.55 -1.84 -12.59
C ILE A 170 1.14 -2.93 -13.48
N SER A 171 1.47 -2.55 -14.72
CA SER A 171 2.19 -3.42 -15.66
C SER A 171 3.59 -3.73 -15.17
N MET A 172 3.88 -5.01 -14.92
CA MET A 172 5.22 -5.46 -14.50
C MET A 172 6.26 -5.29 -15.62
N ASP A 173 5.85 -5.36 -16.89
CA ASP A 173 6.75 -5.11 -18.02
C ASP A 173 7.23 -3.64 -18.05
N ASP A 174 6.31 -2.69 -17.83
CA ASP A 174 6.65 -1.26 -17.75
C ASP A 174 7.52 -0.96 -16.54
N LEU A 175 7.17 -1.50 -15.37
CA LEU A 175 7.94 -1.33 -14.16
C LEU A 175 9.37 -1.87 -14.33
N ARG A 176 9.50 -3.09 -14.87
CA ARG A 176 10.81 -3.72 -15.15
C ARG A 176 11.67 -2.84 -16.06
N ARG A 177 11.10 -2.35 -17.15
CA ARG A 177 11.80 -1.48 -18.10
C ARG A 177 12.28 -0.19 -17.43
N LEU A 178 11.40 0.51 -16.75
CA LEU A 178 11.71 1.78 -16.08
C LEU A 178 12.72 1.60 -14.93
N CYS A 179 12.60 0.53 -14.14
CA CYS A 179 13.55 0.23 -13.07
C CYS A 179 14.93 -0.14 -13.62
N ALA A 180 15.00 -0.89 -14.74
CA ALA A 180 16.27 -1.20 -15.40
C ALA A 180 16.97 0.07 -15.91
N GLU A 181 16.24 0.99 -16.54
CA GLU A 181 16.74 2.30 -16.99
C GLU A 181 17.29 3.16 -15.85
N ASN A 182 16.73 3.01 -14.63
CA ASN A 182 17.12 3.77 -13.45
C ASN A 182 17.98 2.96 -12.45
N HIS A 183 18.47 1.78 -12.82
CA HIS A 183 19.32 0.91 -12.00
C HIS A 183 18.70 0.53 -10.65
N LYS A 184 17.39 0.22 -10.62
CA LYS A 184 16.64 -0.15 -9.42
C LYS A 184 16.19 -1.60 -9.44
N SER A 185 16.03 -2.17 -8.27
CA SER A 185 15.20 -3.36 -8.08
C SER A 185 13.72 -2.97 -8.06
N PHE A 186 12.84 -3.94 -8.25
CA PHE A 186 11.40 -3.71 -8.25
C PHE A 186 10.67 -4.89 -7.62
N GLY A 187 9.44 -4.67 -7.19
CA GLY A 187 8.63 -5.68 -6.50
C GLY A 187 7.14 -5.54 -6.74
N GLY A 188 6.45 -6.59 -6.44
CA GLY A 188 5.00 -6.74 -6.57
C GLY A 188 4.68 -8.02 -7.32
N ASN A 189 3.49 -8.20 -7.87
CA ASN A 189 2.27 -7.47 -7.60
C ASN A 189 1.09 -8.47 -7.71
N ILE A 190 1.23 -9.60 -6.94
CA ILE A 190 0.23 -10.67 -6.94
C ILE A 190 -1.12 -10.09 -6.52
N LYS A 191 -2.17 -10.44 -7.27
CA LYS A 191 -3.53 -9.99 -7.02
C LYS A 191 -4.04 -10.47 -5.66
N LEU A 192 -4.44 -9.52 -4.84
CA LEU A 192 -4.82 -9.76 -3.45
C LEU A 192 -6.17 -10.45 -3.33
N THR A 193 -7.18 -9.84 -3.95
CA THR A 193 -8.58 -10.25 -3.75
C THR A 193 -8.92 -11.45 -4.62
N SER A 194 -8.71 -11.36 -5.91
CA SER A 194 -9.14 -12.39 -6.86
C SER A 194 -8.31 -13.67 -6.80
N VAL A 195 -7.03 -13.56 -6.40
CA VAL A 195 -6.10 -14.69 -6.37
C VAL A 195 -5.80 -15.13 -4.94
N LEU A 196 -5.23 -14.23 -4.11
CA LEU A 196 -4.77 -14.67 -2.78
C LEU A 196 -5.89 -14.90 -1.78
N LEU A 197 -6.96 -14.08 -1.81
CA LEU A 197 -8.08 -14.21 -0.88
C LEU A 197 -9.14 -15.20 -1.36
N LEU A 198 -9.63 -15.03 -2.60
CA LEU A 198 -10.78 -15.74 -3.15
C LEU A 198 -10.39 -16.87 -4.11
N GLY A 199 -9.14 -16.92 -4.56
CA GLY A 199 -8.60 -17.99 -5.38
C GLY A 199 -8.18 -19.21 -4.57
N ASP A 200 -7.73 -20.24 -5.27
CA ASP A 200 -7.14 -21.44 -4.68
C ASP A 200 -5.61 -21.50 -4.89
N GLU A 201 -4.98 -22.58 -4.44
CA GLU A 201 -3.53 -22.79 -4.56
C GLU A 201 -3.06 -22.79 -6.01
N ASP A 202 -3.88 -23.28 -6.94
CA ASP A 202 -3.51 -23.34 -8.36
C ASP A 202 -3.60 -21.96 -9.01
N ASP A 203 -4.59 -21.14 -8.62
CA ASP A 203 -4.68 -19.73 -9.01
C ASP A 203 -3.44 -18.96 -8.53
N ALA A 204 -3.03 -19.17 -7.28
CA ALA A 204 -1.87 -18.55 -6.69
C ALA A 204 -0.55 -18.95 -7.40
N ARG A 205 -0.40 -20.26 -7.73
CA ARG A 205 0.77 -20.76 -8.49
C ARG A 205 0.83 -20.16 -9.89
N ARG A 206 -0.29 -20.13 -10.62
CA ARG A 206 -0.35 -19.57 -11.98
C ARG A 206 0.01 -18.10 -12.01
N GLU A 207 -0.62 -17.28 -11.15
CA GLU A 207 -0.35 -15.86 -11.04
C GLU A 207 1.13 -15.59 -10.71
N ALA A 208 1.68 -16.32 -9.74
CA ALA A 208 3.08 -16.18 -9.36
C ALA A 208 4.02 -16.49 -10.53
N VAL A 209 3.76 -17.57 -11.29
CA VAL A 209 4.58 -17.94 -12.46
C VAL A 209 4.46 -16.88 -13.55
N GLU A 210 3.25 -16.38 -13.85
CA GLU A 210 3.07 -15.32 -14.86
C GLU A 210 3.86 -14.06 -14.51
N ILE A 211 3.81 -13.64 -13.25
CA ILE A 211 4.56 -12.47 -12.78
C ILE A 211 6.07 -12.72 -12.87
N ILE A 212 6.56 -13.89 -12.45
CA ILE A 212 7.98 -14.26 -12.54
C ILE A 212 8.45 -14.24 -14.01
N ASP A 213 7.67 -14.79 -14.92
CA ASP A 213 8.02 -14.87 -16.33
C ASP A 213 8.09 -13.47 -16.99
N LYS A 214 7.19 -12.53 -16.62
CA LYS A 214 7.22 -11.13 -17.05
C LYS A 214 8.37 -10.35 -16.42
N SER A 215 8.66 -10.60 -15.13
CA SER A 215 9.61 -9.81 -14.34
C SER A 215 11.05 -10.26 -14.53
N GLY A 216 11.28 -11.53 -14.86
CA GLY A 216 12.63 -12.10 -14.96
C GLY A 216 13.24 -12.50 -13.61
N SER A 217 14.50 -12.95 -13.63
CA SER A 217 15.15 -13.59 -12.47
C SER A 217 16.09 -12.68 -11.67
N ARG A 218 16.24 -11.41 -12.02
CA ARG A 218 17.17 -10.49 -11.35
C ARG A 218 16.54 -9.14 -11.09
N GLY A 219 16.86 -8.60 -9.90
CA GLY A 219 16.36 -7.29 -9.48
C GLY A 219 14.86 -7.27 -9.18
N PHE A 220 14.23 -8.44 -9.05
CA PHE A 220 12.79 -8.58 -8.83
C PHE A 220 12.50 -9.27 -7.49
N ILE A 221 11.52 -8.75 -6.76
CA ILE A 221 11.00 -9.29 -5.51
C ILE A 221 9.52 -9.62 -5.74
N LEU A 222 9.18 -10.92 -5.78
CA LEU A 222 7.78 -11.33 -5.85
C LEU A 222 7.09 -11.01 -4.53
N ALA A 223 6.05 -10.23 -4.59
CA ALA A 223 5.29 -9.80 -3.41
C ALA A 223 3.81 -9.63 -3.76
N PRO A 224 2.93 -9.64 -2.76
CA PRO A 224 1.54 -9.18 -2.94
C PRO A 224 1.50 -7.71 -3.41
N GLY A 225 0.45 -7.35 -4.15
CA GLY A 225 0.28 -5.98 -4.67
C GLY A 225 -0.02 -4.93 -3.60
N CYS A 226 -0.41 -5.33 -2.39
CA CYS A 226 -0.60 -4.46 -1.22
C CYS A 226 -0.69 -5.31 0.06
N ASP A 227 -1.20 -4.74 1.17
CA ASP A 227 -1.47 -5.45 2.42
C ASP A 227 -2.45 -6.61 2.20
N LEU A 228 -2.08 -7.78 2.71
CA LEU A 228 -2.93 -8.97 2.61
C LEU A 228 -4.23 -8.78 3.39
N PRO A 229 -5.39 -9.08 2.80
CA PRO A 229 -6.62 -9.21 3.56
C PRO A 229 -6.47 -10.20 4.70
N TYR A 230 -6.99 -9.89 5.88
CA TYR A 230 -6.79 -10.68 7.10
C TYR A 230 -7.18 -12.17 6.94
N HIS A 231 -8.21 -12.45 6.14
CA HIS A 231 -8.70 -13.81 5.90
C HIS A 231 -8.04 -14.53 4.72
N THR A 232 -6.95 -13.99 4.16
CA THR A 232 -6.20 -14.67 3.09
C THR A 232 -5.75 -16.05 3.56
N PRO A 233 -6.13 -17.14 2.84
CA PRO A 233 -5.73 -18.49 3.21
C PRO A 233 -4.21 -18.67 3.18
N PRO A 234 -3.55 -19.08 4.28
CA PRO A 234 -2.09 -19.28 4.29
C PRO A 234 -1.59 -20.25 3.22
N LYS A 235 -2.41 -21.24 2.84
CA LYS A 235 -2.09 -22.21 1.80
C LYS A 235 -1.85 -21.56 0.42
N ASN A 236 -2.51 -20.46 0.10
CA ASN A 236 -2.29 -19.73 -1.14
C ASN A 236 -0.91 -19.07 -1.15
N LEU A 237 -0.46 -18.55 0.00
CA LEU A 237 0.89 -18.02 0.14
C LEU A 237 1.97 -19.12 0.09
N GLN A 238 1.69 -20.28 0.67
CA GLN A 238 2.57 -21.45 0.57
C GLN A 238 2.71 -21.90 -0.88
N ALA A 239 1.62 -21.92 -1.65
CA ALA A 239 1.64 -22.25 -3.07
C ALA A 239 2.51 -21.28 -3.91
N VAL A 240 2.49 -19.97 -3.58
CA VAL A 240 3.40 -18.99 -4.17
C VAL A 240 4.86 -19.31 -3.82
N ALA A 241 5.15 -19.62 -2.55
CA ALA A 241 6.50 -19.96 -2.12
C ALA A 241 7.01 -21.24 -2.80
N GLU A 242 6.17 -22.25 -2.99
CA GLU A 242 6.51 -23.49 -3.71
C GLU A 242 7.04 -23.20 -5.12
N VAL A 243 6.37 -22.39 -5.92
CA VAL A 243 6.81 -22.08 -7.29
C VAL A 243 8.04 -21.18 -7.34
N VAL A 244 8.34 -20.47 -6.26
CA VAL A 244 9.60 -19.69 -6.15
C VAL A 244 10.78 -20.62 -5.89
N HIS A 245 10.62 -21.62 -5.01
CA HIS A 245 11.73 -22.46 -4.54
C HIS A 245 11.86 -23.78 -5.29
N ASP A 246 10.81 -24.27 -5.96
CA ASP A 246 10.78 -25.54 -6.67
C ASP A 246 10.55 -25.35 -8.17
N GLU A 247 11.61 -25.60 -8.97
CA GLU A 247 11.56 -25.47 -10.44
C GLU A 247 10.55 -26.43 -11.07
N TYR A 248 10.38 -27.65 -10.52
CA TYR A 248 9.41 -28.59 -11.04
C TYR A 248 7.97 -28.07 -10.84
N GLN A 249 7.65 -27.59 -9.65
CA GLN A 249 6.34 -26.98 -9.37
C GLN A 249 6.08 -25.77 -10.28
N ARG A 250 7.11 -24.96 -10.55
CA ARG A 250 7.03 -23.83 -11.48
C ARG A 250 6.70 -24.28 -12.90
N GLN A 251 7.32 -25.36 -13.38
CA GLN A 251 7.05 -25.92 -14.72
C GLN A 251 5.64 -26.50 -14.82
N VAL A 252 5.18 -27.21 -13.80
CA VAL A 252 3.80 -27.74 -13.71
C VAL A 252 2.79 -26.58 -13.76
N ALA A 253 2.97 -25.56 -12.94
CA ALA A 253 2.09 -24.41 -12.91
C ALA A 253 2.09 -23.66 -14.27
N ARG A 254 3.26 -23.52 -14.93
CA ARG A 254 3.35 -22.93 -16.26
C ARG A 254 2.60 -23.72 -17.32
N ALA A 255 2.60 -25.05 -17.26
CA ALA A 255 1.86 -25.88 -18.18
C ALA A 255 0.33 -25.76 -18.02
N SER A 256 -0.14 -25.41 -16.83
CA SER A 256 -1.58 -25.19 -16.54
C SER A 256 -2.07 -23.78 -16.90
N ILE A 257 -1.19 -22.87 -17.34
CA ILE A 257 -1.57 -21.54 -17.83
C ILE A 257 -2.40 -21.73 -19.12
N GLY A 258 -3.63 -21.26 -19.14
CA GLY A 258 -4.56 -21.43 -20.25
C GLY A 258 -5.65 -22.48 -20.01
N GLU A 259 -5.57 -23.28 -18.96
CA GLU A 259 -6.70 -24.08 -18.48
C GLU A 259 -7.59 -23.16 -17.60
N SER A 260 -8.43 -22.33 -18.26
CA SER A 260 -9.36 -21.50 -17.51
C SER A 260 -10.41 -22.38 -16.84
N LYS A 261 -10.53 -22.30 -15.52
CA LYS A 261 -11.78 -22.68 -14.86
C LYS A 261 -12.86 -21.74 -15.40
N GLU A 262 -13.98 -22.27 -15.91
CA GLU A 262 -15.15 -21.45 -16.19
C GLU A 262 -15.54 -20.75 -14.88
N ASP A 263 -15.46 -19.41 -14.86
CA ASP A 263 -15.97 -18.62 -13.75
C ASP A 263 -17.49 -18.82 -13.70
N THR A 264 -17.95 -19.72 -12.83
CA THR A 264 -19.37 -19.84 -12.53
C THR A 264 -19.77 -18.71 -11.62
N PHE A 265 -20.23 -17.61 -12.22
CA PHE A 265 -20.84 -16.53 -11.45
C PHE A 265 -22.22 -16.99 -10.97
N GLU A 266 -22.46 -16.94 -9.65
CA GLU A 266 -23.82 -17.03 -9.14
C GLU A 266 -24.58 -15.75 -9.54
N ASP A 267 -25.82 -15.91 -10.02
CA ASP A 267 -26.70 -14.78 -10.33
C ASP A 267 -26.94 -13.95 -9.06
N VAL A 268 -26.37 -12.76 -9.03
CA VAL A 268 -26.59 -11.82 -7.93
C VAL A 268 -28.00 -11.22 -8.07
N HIS A 269 -28.88 -11.50 -7.13
CA HIS A 269 -30.19 -10.88 -7.07
C HIS A 269 -30.04 -9.38 -6.74
N VAL A 270 -30.22 -8.55 -7.75
CA VAL A 270 -30.20 -7.08 -7.58
C VAL A 270 -31.61 -6.64 -7.15
N PRO A 271 -31.77 -5.99 -5.97
CA PRO A 271 -33.07 -5.49 -5.53
C PRO A 271 -33.62 -4.45 -6.53
N PRO A 272 -34.96 -4.34 -6.67
CA PRO A 272 -35.56 -3.33 -7.53
C PRO A 272 -35.39 -1.92 -6.92
N TYR A 273 -34.42 -1.16 -7.40
CA TYR A 273 -34.12 0.19 -6.90
C TYR A 273 -35.13 1.28 -7.35
N GLY A 274 -36.12 0.96 -8.17
CA GLY A 274 -36.96 1.95 -8.89
C GLY A 274 -38.07 2.63 -8.09
N ASP A 275 -38.55 2.05 -6.96
CA ASP A 275 -39.81 2.45 -6.31
C ASP A 275 -39.66 2.99 -4.88
N HIS A 276 -38.41 3.27 -4.43
CA HIS A 276 -38.17 3.73 -3.06
C HIS A 276 -38.22 5.26 -2.96
N LYS A 277 -39.01 5.78 -1.97
CA LYS A 277 -38.99 7.19 -1.59
C LYS A 277 -37.75 7.60 -0.79
N GLU A 278 -36.90 6.65 -0.48
CA GLU A 278 -35.72 6.77 0.37
C GLU A 278 -34.49 6.39 -0.44
N VAL A 279 -33.34 6.99 -0.13
CA VAL A 279 -32.08 6.68 -0.78
C VAL A 279 -31.50 5.41 -0.15
N ILE A 280 -31.27 4.38 -0.95
CA ILE A 280 -30.59 3.15 -0.55
C ILE A 280 -29.19 3.18 -1.13
N VAL A 281 -28.20 2.95 -0.28
CA VAL A 281 -26.79 2.86 -0.68
C VAL A 281 -26.28 1.48 -0.30
N ASP A 282 -26.02 0.66 -1.31
CA ASP A 282 -25.37 -0.64 -1.13
C ASP A 282 -23.86 -0.48 -1.31
N VAL A 283 -23.10 -0.84 -0.29
CA VAL A 283 -21.63 -0.75 -0.27
C VAL A 283 -21.08 -2.16 -0.30
N ILE A 284 -20.33 -2.46 -1.36
CA ILE A 284 -19.68 -3.78 -1.53
C ILE A 284 -18.28 -3.70 -0.92
N THR A 285 -18.00 -4.55 0.05
CA THR A 285 -16.73 -4.56 0.79
C THR A 285 -16.15 -5.97 0.87
N LEU A 286 -14.87 -6.09 1.21
CA LEU A 286 -14.30 -7.36 1.64
C LEU A 286 -14.75 -7.71 3.06
N ASP A 287 -14.58 -6.79 3.98
CA ASP A 287 -15.10 -6.77 5.36
C ASP A 287 -14.67 -5.46 6.03
N SER A 288 -15.57 -4.54 6.28
CA SER A 288 -15.22 -3.24 6.90
C SER A 288 -14.67 -3.36 8.31
N THR A 289 -14.86 -4.49 8.99
CA THR A 289 -14.32 -4.71 10.34
C THR A 289 -12.84 -5.09 10.37
N SER A 290 -12.32 -5.65 9.27
CA SER A 290 -10.95 -6.16 9.18
C SER A 290 -10.13 -5.52 8.05
N CYS A 291 -10.78 -4.89 7.08
CA CYS A 291 -10.19 -4.27 5.89
C CYS A 291 -10.20 -2.75 6.04
N ALA A 292 -9.04 -2.13 6.26
CA ALA A 292 -8.95 -0.68 6.47
C ALA A 292 -9.50 0.17 5.30
N PRO A 293 -9.20 -0.11 4.01
CA PRO A 293 -9.83 0.60 2.89
C PRO A 293 -11.34 0.49 2.88
N CYS A 294 -11.89 -0.70 3.20
CA CYS A 294 -13.33 -0.91 3.29
C CYS A 294 -13.95 -0.07 4.42
N GLN A 295 -13.27 0.02 5.56
CA GLN A 295 -13.70 0.86 6.68
C GLN A 295 -13.71 2.35 6.28
N TYR A 296 -12.67 2.84 5.60
CA TYR A 296 -12.64 4.23 5.12
C TYR A 296 -13.80 4.53 4.17
N MET A 297 -14.12 3.59 3.28
CA MET A 297 -15.25 3.72 2.37
C MET A 297 -16.58 3.78 3.14
N MET A 298 -16.79 2.89 4.11
CA MET A 298 -17.97 2.91 4.96
C MET A 298 -18.09 4.21 5.75
N ASP A 299 -17.02 4.68 6.38
CA ASP A 299 -16.97 5.94 7.12
C ASP A 299 -17.30 7.15 6.22
N ALA A 300 -16.85 7.13 4.95
CA ALA A 300 -17.15 8.18 3.98
C ALA A 300 -18.61 8.19 3.58
N VAL A 301 -19.18 7.01 3.31
CA VAL A 301 -20.62 6.86 2.98
C VAL A 301 -21.49 7.28 4.15
N GLU A 302 -21.17 6.87 5.38
CA GLU A 302 -21.91 7.27 6.58
C GLU A 302 -21.83 8.77 6.84
N ARG A 303 -20.68 9.41 6.60
CA ARG A 303 -20.55 10.88 6.69
C ARG A 303 -21.45 11.57 5.67
N ALA A 304 -21.37 11.16 4.40
CA ALA A 304 -22.21 11.71 3.35
C ALA A 304 -23.71 11.53 3.65
N ALA A 305 -24.10 10.38 4.20
CA ALA A 305 -25.48 10.11 4.59
C ALA A 305 -25.96 11.00 5.74
N ARG A 306 -25.09 11.30 6.73
CA ARG A 306 -25.42 12.25 7.82
C ARG A 306 -25.62 13.67 7.32
N ASP A 307 -24.88 14.08 6.30
CA ASP A 307 -24.96 15.42 5.72
C ASP A 307 -26.07 15.54 4.66
N ALA A 308 -26.68 14.43 4.26
CA ALA A 308 -27.76 14.41 3.28
C ALA A 308 -29.07 14.99 3.86
N PHE A 309 -29.80 15.75 3.05
CA PHE A 309 -31.12 16.29 3.40
C PHE A 309 -32.26 15.27 3.24
N VAL A 310 -31.92 14.02 2.94
CA VAL A 310 -32.87 12.91 2.74
C VAL A 310 -32.46 11.73 3.63
N LYS A 311 -33.45 10.87 3.94
CA LYS A 311 -33.17 9.66 4.69
C LYS A 311 -32.42 8.67 3.81
N VAL A 312 -31.28 8.20 4.32
CA VAL A 312 -30.40 7.25 3.62
C VAL A 312 -30.34 5.95 4.42
N TYR A 313 -30.51 4.82 3.73
CA TYR A 313 -30.25 3.48 4.26
C TYR A 313 -28.97 2.97 3.65
N ILE A 314 -28.06 2.47 4.50
CA ILE A 314 -26.78 1.93 4.08
C ILE A 314 -26.76 0.43 4.35
N ASN A 315 -26.52 -0.38 3.32
CA ASN A 315 -26.33 -1.81 3.42
C ASN A 315 -24.89 -2.15 3.05
N GLU A 316 -24.20 -2.88 3.91
CA GLU A 316 -22.90 -3.44 3.59
C GLU A 316 -23.07 -4.87 3.03
N HIS A 317 -22.56 -5.10 1.82
CA HIS A 317 -22.49 -6.41 1.19
C HIS A 317 -21.04 -6.89 1.18
N ARG A 318 -20.76 -7.94 1.95
CA ARG A 318 -19.41 -8.49 2.05
C ARG A 318 -19.19 -9.54 0.97
N ILE A 319 -18.11 -9.39 0.20
CA ILE A 319 -17.69 -10.40 -0.77
C ILE A 319 -17.19 -11.61 0.00
N LYS A 320 -17.85 -12.77 -0.17
CA LYS A 320 -17.52 -14.02 0.54
C LYS A 320 -16.94 -15.11 -0.36
N ALA A 321 -17.17 -15.02 -1.66
CA ALA A 321 -16.68 -15.92 -2.71
C ALA A 321 -16.64 -15.19 -4.05
N ARG A 322 -15.95 -15.80 -5.02
CA ARG A 322 -16.06 -15.43 -6.44
C ARG A 322 -17.47 -15.63 -6.96
#